data_43d41148b25cd07a4d3b32e470f5d4d3
#
_entry.id   43d41148b25cd07a4d3b32e470f5d4d3
#
_cell.length_a   1.000
_cell.length_b   1.000
_cell.length_c   1.000
_cell.angle_alpha   90.00
_cell.angle_beta   90.00
_cell.angle_gamma   90.00
#
_symmetry.space_group_name_H-M   'P 1'
#
loop_
_entity.id
_entity.type
_entity.pdbx_description
1 polymer ?
#
loop_
_entity_poly.entity_id
_entity_poly.type
_entity_poly.pdbx_seq_one_letter_code
_entity_poly.pdbx_strand_id
1 'polypeptide(L)'
;MPTKYANASGYATHYYYVGQTTLPDVVPDFSRGRALLLLHGAGSNAHAWHYQYEQLGNRHSPIAPDLPGHGRSSGVEGLRTIADYAVFMLAFLDALKLDSVVVAGHSMGGAIAMELALRNPNRVKALLLIATAAKFDIPKERLETWRAVTMGRASQPFNSDGYSPKTIASKPEVIREGWGEQIQTDPRVRWGDLVACSQVDLRDRISRIEKPTLILAGADDTITPPAEAESLKSKIKGARLEVVPDAGHRLTTERPDVVNPAIEKFLDELR
;
A
#
# COMPACT_ATOMS: atom_id res chain seq x y z
N MET A 1 9.59 -16.24 -2.78
CA MET A 1 10.18 -15.41 -1.72
C MET A 1 9.89 -16.00 -0.36
N PRO A 2 10.81 -15.89 0.61
CA PRO A 2 10.55 -16.31 1.97
C PRO A 2 9.48 -15.42 2.62
N THR A 3 8.74 -16.03 3.55
CA THR A 3 7.73 -15.36 4.35
C THR A 3 7.94 -15.65 5.83
N LYS A 4 7.43 -14.79 6.67
CA LYS A 4 7.54 -14.90 8.11
C LYS A 4 6.35 -14.29 8.83
N TYR A 5 6.27 -14.55 10.12
CA TYR A 5 5.38 -13.86 11.04
C TYR A 5 6.19 -13.04 12.04
N ALA A 6 5.70 -11.85 12.36
CA ALA A 6 6.14 -11.05 13.49
C ALA A 6 4.94 -10.78 14.40
N ASN A 7 5.16 -10.74 15.71
CA ASN A 7 4.13 -10.29 16.64
C ASN A 7 4.21 -8.76 16.75
N ALA A 8 3.21 -8.07 16.22
CA ALA A 8 3.07 -6.62 16.33
C ALA A 8 1.76 -6.29 17.04
N SER A 9 1.82 -5.64 18.19
CA SER A 9 0.64 -5.26 18.98
C SER A 9 -0.36 -6.41 19.22
N GLY A 10 0.14 -7.64 19.42
CA GLY A 10 -0.69 -8.83 19.63
C GLY A 10 -1.23 -9.49 18.36
N TYR A 11 -0.94 -8.96 17.18
CA TYR A 11 -1.27 -9.61 15.91
C TYR A 11 -0.10 -10.44 15.39
N ALA A 12 -0.36 -11.69 14.98
CA ALA A 12 0.58 -12.46 14.19
C ALA A 12 0.56 -11.90 12.76
N THR A 13 1.53 -11.05 12.45
CA THR A 13 1.63 -10.32 11.19
C THR A 13 2.48 -11.10 10.21
N HIS A 14 1.86 -11.60 9.17
CA HIS A 14 2.55 -12.23 8.04
C HIS A 14 3.23 -11.17 7.17
N TYR A 15 4.44 -11.46 6.67
CA TYR A 15 5.12 -10.57 5.72
C TYR A 15 6.03 -11.35 4.78
N TYR A 16 6.16 -10.83 3.56
CA TYR A 16 7.18 -11.22 2.59
C TYR A 16 8.44 -10.40 2.79
N TYR A 17 9.60 -11.01 2.53
CA TYR A 17 10.89 -10.32 2.57
C TYR A 17 11.86 -10.94 1.56
N VAL A 18 12.98 -10.26 1.31
CA VAL A 18 14.06 -10.76 0.46
C VAL A 18 15.25 -11.12 1.33
N GLY A 19 15.86 -12.26 1.05
CA GLY A 19 17.03 -12.76 1.77
C GLY A 19 16.93 -14.24 2.07
N GLN A 20 17.80 -14.72 2.96
CA GLN A 20 17.78 -16.10 3.39
C GLN A 20 16.65 -16.35 4.38
N THR A 21 16.04 -17.53 4.31
CA THR A 21 15.10 -17.98 5.32
C THR A 21 15.80 -18.10 6.67
N THR A 22 15.22 -17.48 7.70
CA THR A 22 15.72 -17.51 9.06
C THR A 22 14.83 -18.37 9.96
N LEU A 23 15.35 -18.81 11.11
CA LEU A 23 14.56 -19.49 12.14
C LEU A 23 13.41 -18.58 12.63
N PRO A 24 12.32 -19.13 13.18
CA PRO A 24 11.14 -18.36 13.58
C PRO A 24 11.44 -17.12 14.43
N ASP A 25 12.31 -17.21 15.40
CA ASP A 25 12.63 -16.15 16.36
C ASP A 25 13.76 -15.21 15.89
N VAL A 26 14.37 -15.49 14.74
CA VAL A 26 15.48 -14.69 14.18
C VAL A 26 14.92 -13.69 13.19
N VAL A 27 15.03 -12.40 13.51
CA VAL A 27 14.68 -11.33 12.55
C VAL A 27 15.59 -11.42 11.34
N PRO A 28 15.05 -11.39 10.09
CA PRO A 28 15.87 -11.40 8.90
C PRO A 28 16.82 -10.19 8.82
N ASP A 29 17.91 -10.34 8.08
CA ASP A 29 18.79 -9.21 7.79
C ASP A 29 18.17 -8.31 6.71
N PHE A 30 17.96 -7.04 7.06
CA PHE A 30 17.42 -6.00 6.17
C PHE A 30 18.49 -4.95 5.80
N SER A 31 19.78 -5.28 5.92
CA SER A 31 20.88 -4.36 5.68
C SER A 31 21.22 -4.16 4.19
N ARG A 32 20.67 -5.00 3.30
CA ARG A 32 20.90 -4.85 1.86
C ARG A 32 20.26 -3.55 1.35
N GLY A 33 21.08 -2.59 0.96
CA GLY A 33 20.65 -1.31 0.44
C GLY A 33 19.73 -0.56 1.43
N ARG A 34 18.49 -0.34 1.04
CA ARG A 34 17.49 0.34 1.88
C ARG A 34 16.41 -0.64 2.32
N ALA A 35 16.00 -0.58 3.57
CA ALA A 35 14.78 -1.24 4.03
C ALA A 35 13.55 -0.49 3.48
N LEU A 36 12.66 -1.21 2.79
CA LEU A 36 11.49 -0.67 2.11
C LEU A 36 10.24 -1.32 2.71
N LEU A 37 9.38 -0.56 3.38
CA LEU A 37 8.08 -1.02 3.86
C LEU A 37 7.03 -0.81 2.77
N LEU A 38 6.41 -1.88 2.26
CA LEU A 38 5.47 -1.86 1.15
C LEU A 38 4.04 -2.12 1.68
N LEU A 39 3.21 -1.08 1.72
CA LEU A 39 1.85 -1.11 2.29
C LEU A 39 0.81 -1.23 1.19
N HIS A 40 0.03 -2.31 1.22
CA HIS A 40 -1.02 -2.58 0.25
C HIS A 40 -2.28 -1.71 0.46
N GLY A 41 -3.17 -1.68 -0.53
CA GLY A 41 -4.43 -0.96 -0.52
C GLY A 41 -5.57 -1.70 0.19
N ALA A 42 -6.72 -1.04 0.28
CA ALA A 42 -7.93 -1.56 0.92
C ALA A 42 -8.38 -2.90 0.33
N GLY A 43 -8.58 -3.91 1.19
CA GLY A 43 -9.02 -5.24 0.83
C GLY A 43 -8.07 -6.03 -0.07
N SER A 44 -6.79 -5.63 -0.14
CA SER A 44 -5.72 -6.34 -0.84
C SER A 44 -4.84 -7.11 0.17
N ASN A 45 -3.67 -7.51 -0.22
CA ASN A 45 -2.66 -8.15 0.64
C ASN A 45 -1.25 -7.86 0.10
N ALA A 46 -0.23 -8.38 0.77
CA ALA A 46 1.17 -8.15 0.43
C ALA A 46 1.55 -8.64 -0.98
N HIS A 47 0.80 -9.60 -1.55
CA HIS A 47 1.09 -10.14 -2.88
C HIS A 47 0.93 -9.09 -3.99
N ALA A 48 0.11 -8.05 -3.78
CA ALA A 48 -0.01 -6.92 -4.71
C ALA A 48 1.31 -6.20 -5.03
N TRP A 49 2.34 -6.47 -4.26
CA TRP A 49 3.68 -5.92 -4.44
C TRP A 49 4.68 -6.90 -5.09
N HIS A 50 4.25 -8.06 -5.61
CA HIS A 50 5.16 -9.11 -6.05
C HIS A 50 6.15 -8.64 -7.12
N TYR A 51 5.74 -7.85 -8.12
CA TYR A 51 6.66 -7.29 -9.13
C TYR A 51 7.70 -6.34 -8.54
N GLN A 52 7.32 -5.59 -7.49
CA GLN A 52 8.21 -4.63 -6.84
C GLN A 52 9.21 -5.35 -5.94
N TYR A 53 8.76 -6.26 -5.09
CA TYR A 53 9.70 -6.92 -4.20
C TYR A 53 10.65 -7.88 -4.92
N GLU A 54 10.25 -8.49 -6.03
CA GLU A 54 11.14 -9.32 -6.84
C GLU A 54 12.26 -8.49 -7.45
N GLN A 55 11.94 -7.36 -8.08
CA GLN A 55 12.94 -6.52 -8.71
C GLN A 55 13.77 -5.73 -7.69
N LEU A 56 13.12 -5.02 -6.77
CA LEU A 56 13.82 -4.19 -5.78
C LEU A 56 14.67 -5.03 -4.82
N GLY A 57 14.31 -6.28 -4.61
CA GLY A 57 15.05 -7.24 -3.78
C GLY A 57 16.47 -7.55 -4.27
N ASN A 58 16.80 -7.25 -5.52
CA ASN A 58 18.15 -7.41 -6.03
C ASN A 58 19.13 -6.43 -5.38
N ARG A 59 18.67 -5.24 -4.98
CA ARG A 59 19.51 -4.14 -4.48
C ARG A 59 19.11 -3.64 -3.09
N HIS A 60 17.91 -3.93 -2.65
CA HIS A 60 17.30 -3.40 -1.42
C HIS A 60 16.67 -4.52 -0.58
N SER A 61 16.11 -4.16 0.55
CA SER A 61 15.41 -5.05 1.48
C SER A 61 13.91 -4.70 1.54
N PRO A 62 13.10 -5.08 0.52
CA PRO A 62 11.66 -4.89 0.56
C PRO A 62 11.01 -5.83 1.58
N ILE A 63 10.04 -5.29 2.31
CA ILE A 63 9.26 -5.92 3.35
C ILE A 63 7.80 -5.60 3.08
N ALA A 64 7.00 -6.59 2.74
CA ALA A 64 5.59 -6.42 2.42
C ALA A 64 4.73 -7.16 3.45
N PRO A 65 4.20 -6.49 4.48
CA PRO A 65 3.28 -7.11 5.43
C PRO A 65 1.87 -7.23 4.85
N ASP A 66 1.18 -8.28 5.26
CA ASP A 66 -0.28 -8.30 5.27
C ASP A 66 -0.76 -7.49 6.47
N LEU A 67 -1.60 -6.48 6.25
CA LEU A 67 -2.16 -5.68 7.33
C LEU A 67 -3.09 -6.53 8.22
N PRO A 68 -3.41 -6.13 9.46
CA PRO A 68 -4.32 -6.88 10.34
C PRO A 68 -5.64 -7.24 9.65
N GLY A 69 -6.03 -8.52 9.71
CA GLY A 69 -7.21 -9.05 9.05
C GLY A 69 -7.04 -9.38 7.56
N HIS A 70 -5.91 -9.04 6.94
CA HIS A 70 -5.63 -9.29 5.53
C HIS A 70 -4.73 -10.51 5.31
N GLY A 71 -4.85 -11.11 4.14
CA GLY A 71 -3.97 -12.17 3.68
C GLY A 71 -3.84 -13.29 4.70
N ARG A 72 -2.62 -13.48 5.21
CA ARG A 72 -2.28 -14.49 6.23
C ARG A 72 -2.07 -13.90 7.63
N SER A 73 -2.21 -12.59 7.80
CA SER A 73 -2.14 -11.97 9.12
C SER A 73 -3.36 -12.27 9.95
N SER A 74 -3.18 -12.33 11.28
CA SER A 74 -4.28 -12.55 12.20
C SER A 74 -5.23 -11.35 12.25
N GLY A 75 -6.43 -11.59 12.78
CA GLY A 75 -7.52 -10.63 12.85
C GLY A 75 -8.72 -11.07 12.03
N VAL A 76 -9.91 -10.80 12.52
CA VAL A 76 -11.19 -11.09 11.83
C VAL A 76 -11.80 -9.85 11.20
N GLU A 77 -11.24 -8.69 11.54
CA GLU A 77 -11.59 -7.36 11.03
C GLU A 77 -10.30 -6.57 10.86
N GLY A 78 -10.27 -5.63 9.92
CA GLY A 78 -9.19 -4.65 9.80
C GLY A 78 -9.20 -3.66 10.96
N LEU A 79 -8.25 -2.74 10.96
CA LEU A 79 -8.24 -1.64 11.94
C LEU A 79 -9.25 -0.56 11.54
N ARG A 80 -9.69 0.23 12.52
CA ARG A 80 -10.84 1.13 12.32
C ARG A 80 -10.52 2.44 11.62
N THR A 81 -9.26 2.90 11.73
CA THR A 81 -8.84 4.18 11.15
C THR A 81 -7.47 4.07 10.51
N ILE A 82 -7.16 4.97 9.59
CA ILE A 82 -5.82 5.10 9.00
C ILE A 82 -4.76 5.38 10.09
N ALA A 83 -5.15 6.12 11.13
CA ALA A 83 -4.27 6.40 12.26
C ALA A 83 -3.92 5.14 13.07
N ASP A 84 -4.87 4.22 13.26
CA ASP A 84 -4.63 2.94 13.93
C ASP A 84 -3.68 2.06 13.13
N TYR A 85 -3.83 2.02 11.80
CA TYR A 85 -2.90 1.33 10.91
C TYR A 85 -1.49 1.92 11.00
N ALA A 86 -1.34 3.24 11.06
CA ALA A 86 -0.03 3.89 11.22
C ALA A 86 0.63 3.54 12.56
N VAL A 87 -0.13 3.52 13.66
CA VAL A 87 0.35 3.08 14.97
C VAL A 87 0.76 1.60 14.94
N PHE A 88 -0.05 0.75 14.30
CA PHE A 88 0.28 -0.66 14.13
C PHE A 88 1.58 -0.85 13.34
N MET A 89 1.82 -0.07 12.29
CA MET A 89 3.06 -0.15 11.51
C MET A 89 4.30 0.22 12.33
N LEU A 90 4.19 1.13 13.31
CA LEU A 90 5.29 1.39 14.24
C LEU A 90 5.64 0.14 15.05
N ALA A 91 4.64 -0.51 15.64
CA ALA A 91 4.85 -1.74 16.39
C ALA A 91 5.43 -2.87 15.52
N PHE A 92 5.04 -2.93 14.24
CA PHE A 92 5.61 -3.87 13.29
C PHE A 92 7.09 -3.57 13.01
N LEU A 93 7.45 -2.31 12.78
CA LEU A 93 8.86 -1.90 12.62
C LEU A 93 9.69 -2.21 13.87
N ASP A 94 9.13 -1.99 15.07
CA ASP A 94 9.80 -2.31 16.34
C ASP A 94 10.03 -3.82 16.49
N ALA A 95 9.04 -4.65 16.12
CA ALA A 95 9.17 -6.11 16.12
C ALA A 95 10.26 -6.61 15.16
N LEU A 96 10.49 -5.88 14.06
CA LEU A 96 11.56 -6.16 13.10
C LEU A 96 12.90 -5.47 13.45
N LYS A 97 12.97 -4.72 14.55
CA LYS A 97 14.16 -3.95 14.97
C LYS A 97 14.64 -2.96 13.89
N LEU A 98 13.70 -2.35 13.18
CA LEU A 98 13.96 -1.37 12.14
C LEU A 98 13.74 0.04 12.69
N ASP A 99 14.79 0.83 12.80
CA ASP A 99 14.72 2.21 13.31
C ASP A 99 13.99 3.13 12.33
N SER A 100 14.29 3.01 11.04
CA SER A 100 13.69 3.83 9.99
C SER A 100 13.74 3.14 8.62
N VAL A 101 12.73 3.41 7.81
CA VAL A 101 12.53 2.76 6.49
C VAL A 101 12.09 3.78 5.43
N VAL A 102 12.26 3.43 4.16
CA VAL A 102 11.47 4.05 3.09
C VAL A 102 10.10 3.41 3.09
N VAL A 103 9.03 4.20 3.03
CA VAL A 103 7.66 3.67 3.04
C VAL A 103 7.02 3.87 1.67
N ALA A 104 6.67 2.77 1.03
CA ALA A 104 5.86 2.75 -0.17
C ALA A 104 4.42 2.37 0.19
N GLY A 105 3.45 3.16 -0.23
CA GLY A 105 2.05 2.87 0.04
C GLY A 105 1.20 3.02 -1.22
N HIS A 106 0.43 1.98 -1.51
CA HIS A 106 -0.57 1.99 -2.58
C HIS A 106 -1.95 2.29 -2.02
N SER A 107 -2.67 3.25 -2.59
CA SER A 107 -4.04 3.58 -2.22
C SER A 107 -4.18 3.86 -0.72
N MET A 108 -4.98 3.10 0.03
CA MET A 108 -5.06 3.16 1.49
C MET A 108 -3.68 3.11 2.16
N GLY A 109 -2.77 2.25 1.66
CA GLY A 109 -1.40 2.17 2.16
C GLY A 109 -0.63 3.48 2.03
N GLY A 110 -0.94 4.30 1.02
CA GLY A 110 -0.38 5.65 0.87
C GLY A 110 -0.85 6.62 1.95
N ALA A 111 -2.13 6.57 2.34
CA ALA A 111 -2.64 7.34 3.46
C ALA A 111 -2.00 6.89 4.79
N ILE A 112 -1.81 5.57 4.99
CA ILE A 112 -1.08 5.03 6.15
C ILE A 112 0.36 5.54 6.15
N ALA A 113 1.04 5.54 5.01
CA ALA A 113 2.41 6.05 4.87
C ALA A 113 2.52 7.55 5.21
N MET A 114 1.58 8.37 4.73
CA MET A 114 1.50 9.79 5.06
C MET A 114 1.23 10.01 6.55
N GLU A 115 0.29 9.29 7.15
CA GLU A 115 -0.02 9.39 8.59
C GLU A 115 1.17 8.95 9.45
N LEU A 116 1.89 7.89 9.05
CA LEU A 116 3.11 7.45 9.71
C LEU A 116 4.20 8.54 9.67
N ALA A 117 4.42 9.15 8.51
CA ALA A 117 5.41 10.22 8.35
C ALA A 117 5.05 11.48 9.16
N LEU A 118 3.76 11.81 9.27
CA LEU A 118 3.27 12.95 10.06
C LEU A 118 3.43 12.75 11.56
N ARG A 119 3.17 11.54 12.05
CA ARG A 119 3.25 11.21 13.48
C ARG A 119 4.67 10.92 13.93
N ASN A 120 5.43 10.21 13.11
CA ASN A 120 6.72 9.64 13.46
C ASN A 120 7.77 9.90 12.36
N PRO A 121 8.11 11.18 12.08
CA PRO A 121 8.98 11.53 10.96
C PRO A 121 10.36 10.86 11.03
N ASN A 122 10.86 10.55 12.23
CA ASN A 122 12.16 9.90 12.41
C ASN A 122 12.15 8.41 11.98
N ARG A 123 10.97 7.79 11.87
CA ARG A 123 10.82 6.40 11.44
C ARG A 123 10.71 6.28 9.90
N VAL A 124 10.57 7.40 9.18
CA VAL A 124 10.38 7.46 7.74
C VAL A 124 11.53 8.22 7.09
N LYS A 125 12.27 7.54 6.20
CA LYS A 125 13.39 8.14 5.42
C LYS A 125 12.89 8.87 4.18
N ALA A 126 11.94 8.26 3.47
CA ALA A 126 11.33 8.80 2.26
C ALA A 126 9.96 8.15 2.03
N LEU A 127 9.14 8.74 1.17
CA LEU A 127 7.82 8.24 0.79
C LEU A 127 7.73 7.91 -0.70
N LEU A 128 7.08 6.79 -1.00
CA LEU A 128 6.60 6.41 -2.32
C LEU A 128 5.08 6.32 -2.25
N LEU A 129 4.38 7.34 -2.76
CA LEU A 129 2.93 7.47 -2.72
C LEU A 129 2.36 7.05 -4.07
N ILE A 130 1.68 5.91 -4.12
CA ILE A 130 1.28 5.27 -5.38
C ILE A 130 -0.24 5.17 -5.43
N ALA A 131 -0.88 5.79 -6.45
CA ALA A 131 -2.33 5.79 -6.64
C ALA A 131 -3.08 6.05 -5.32
N THR A 132 -2.81 7.18 -4.69
CA THR A 132 -3.34 7.53 -3.37
C THR A 132 -3.76 9.00 -3.29
N ALA A 133 -4.44 9.34 -2.21
CA ALA A 133 -4.96 10.68 -1.95
C ALA A 133 -4.82 11.06 -0.47
N ALA A 134 -4.81 12.35 -0.17
CA ALA A 134 -4.90 12.85 1.21
C ALA A 134 -6.30 12.72 1.81
N LYS A 135 -7.31 12.57 0.96
CA LYS A 135 -8.71 12.27 1.30
C LYS A 135 -9.29 11.42 0.18
N PHE A 136 -10.03 10.39 0.55
CA PHE A 136 -10.71 9.55 -0.44
C PHE A 136 -12.19 9.93 -0.53
N ASP A 137 -12.67 10.07 -1.75
CA ASP A 137 -14.09 10.21 -2.03
C ASP A 137 -14.70 8.80 -2.24
N ILE A 138 -15.17 8.21 -1.16
CA ILE A 138 -15.82 6.89 -1.21
C ILE A 138 -17.33 7.08 -1.29
N PRO A 139 -17.97 6.76 -2.43
CA PRO A 139 -19.42 6.88 -2.57
C PRO A 139 -20.18 6.10 -1.50
N LYS A 140 -21.25 6.69 -0.96
CA LYS A 140 -22.08 6.06 0.07
C LYS A 140 -22.63 4.70 -0.39
N GLU A 141 -23.04 4.62 -1.64
CA GLU A 141 -23.57 3.41 -2.28
C GLU A 141 -22.53 2.29 -2.27
N ARG A 142 -21.25 2.63 -2.42
CA ARG A 142 -20.15 1.65 -2.34
C ARG A 142 -20.01 1.10 -0.93
N LEU A 143 -20.10 1.94 0.10
CA LEU A 143 -20.09 1.50 1.50
C LEU A 143 -21.31 0.62 1.83
N GLU A 144 -22.49 1.00 1.36
CA GLU A 144 -23.74 0.23 1.56
C GLU A 144 -23.69 -1.13 0.85
N THR A 145 -23.16 -1.19 -0.38
CA THR A 145 -22.94 -2.44 -1.11
C THR A 145 -22.05 -3.39 -0.32
N TRP A 146 -20.88 -2.92 0.12
CA TRP A 146 -19.95 -3.76 0.89
C TRP A 146 -20.53 -4.15 2.25
N ARG A 147 -21.30 -3.29 2.89
CA ARG A 147 -22.04 -3.64 4.12
C ARG A 147 -23.07 -4.74 3.86
N ALA A 148 -23.78 -4.70 2.74
CA ALA A 148 -24.71 -5.75 2.37
C ALA A 148 -23.99 -7.10 2.15
N VAL A 149 -22.80 -7.08 1.54
CA VAL A 149 -21.96 -8.27 1.38
C VAL A 149 -21.54 -8.85 2.74
N THR A 150 -21.12 -8.01 3.70
CA THR A 150 -20.75 -8.48 5.05
C THR A 150 -21.91 -9.14 5.80
N MET A 151 -23.14 -8.79 5.45
CA MET A 151 -24.38 -9.35 6.03
C MET A 151 -24.94 -10.57 5.27
N GLY A 152 -24.24 -11.03 4.22
CA GLY A 152 -24.74 -12.10 3.35
C GLY A 152 -25.95 -11.72 2.52
N ARG A 153 -26.24 -10.42 2.33
CA ARG A 153 -27.39 -9.90 1.58
C ARG A 153 -27.06 -9.57 0.13
N ALA A 154 -25.81 -9.57 -0.23
CA ALA A 154 -25.33 -9.36 -1.59
C ALA A 154 -24.08 -10.22 -1.85
N SER A 155 -23.86 -10.58 -3.11
CA SER A 155 -22.59 -11.18 -3.54
C SER A 155 -21.50 -10.13 -3.63
N GLN A 156 -20.24 -10.55 -3.46
CA GLN A 156 -19.10 -9.68 -3.65
C GLN A 156 -19.04 -9.18 -5.11
N PRO A 157 -19.07 -7.86 -5.34
CA PRO A 157 -19.03 -7.34 -6.70
C PRO A 157 -17.65 -7.50 -7.30
N PHE A 158 -17.60 -7.94 -8.55
CA PHE A 158 -16.42 -7.75 -9.40
C PHE A 158 -16.45 -6.32 -9.95
N ASN A 159 -15.32 -5.63 -9.84
CA ASN A 159 -15.19 -4.29 -10.38
C ASN A 159 -13.86 -4.15 -11.13
N SER A 160 -13.93 -3.82 -12.40
CA SER A 160 -12.78 -3.53 -13.26
C SER A 160 -12.41 -2.05 -13.33
N ASP A 161 -13.15 -1.16 -12.65
CA ASP A 161 -12.96 0.31 -12.72
C ASP A 161 -11.58 0.77 -12.26
N GLY A 162 -10.88 -0.07 -11.50
CA GLY A 162 -9.50 0.21 -11.06
C GLY A 162 -8.42 -0.11 -12.08
N TYR A 163 -8.76 -0.61 -13.28
CA TYR A 163 -7.79 -0.94 -14.34
C TYR A 163 -7.91 0.01 -15.53
N SER A 164 -6.81 0.23 -16.22
CA SER A 164 -6.82 0.99 -17.47
C SER A 164 -7.59 0.24 -18.57
N PRO A 165 -8.20 0.95 -19.53
CA PRO A 165 -8.84 0.31 -20.69
C PRO A 165 -7.89 -0.61 -21.46
N LYS A 166 -6.61 -0.25 -21.52
CA LYS A 166 -5.58 -1.06 -22.18
C LYS A 166 -5.33 -2.38 -21.44
N THR A 167 -5.25 -2.34 -20.10
CA THR A 167 -5.10 -3.55 -19.29
C THR A 167 -6.31 -4.46 -19.45
N ILE A 168 -7.52 -3.90 -19.42
CA ILE A 168 -8.76 -4.67 -19.63
C ILE A 168 -8.75 -5.37 -20.98
N ALA A 169 -8.28 -4.69 -22.04
CA ALA A 169 -8.26 -5.23 -23.40
C ALA A 169 -7.17 -6.27 -23.66
N SER A 170 -6.01 -6.18 -22.98
CA SER A 170 -4.80 -6.92 -23.37
C SER A 170 -4.12 -7.74 -22.29
N LYS A 171 -4.49 -7.58 -21.01
CA LYS A 171 -3.84 -8.24 -19.86
C LYS A 171 -4.85 -8.91 -18.91
N PRO A 172 -5.65 -9.89 -19.37
CA PRO A 172 -6.66 -10.54 -18.53
C PRO A 172 -6.07 -11.29 -17.34
N GLU A 173 -4.79 -11.67 -17.39
CA GLU A 173 -4.06 -12.29 -16.27
C GLU A 173 -3.92 -11.33 -15.09
N VAL A 174 -3.61 -10.06 -15.31
CA VAL A 174 -3.50 -9.02 -14.28
C VAL A 174 -4.85 -8.80 -13.57
N ILE A 175 -5.95 -8.85 -14.35
CA ILE A 175 -7.31 -8.72 -13.80
C ILE A 175 -7.66 -9.94 -12.94
N ARG A 176 -7.36 -11.17 -13.42
CA ARG A 176 -7.61 -12.41 -12.68
C ARG A 176 -6.81 -12.46 -11.38
N GLU A 177 -5.56 -12.03 -11.41
CA GLU A 177 -4.69 -11.95 -10.23
C GLU A 177 -5.29 -11.00 -9.18
N GLY A 178 -5.62 -9.77 -9.57
CA GLY A 178 -6.22 -8.81 -8.66
C GLY A 178 -7.61 -9.22 -8.14
N TRP A 179 -8.39 -9.96 -8.94
CA TRP A 179 -9.62 -10.58 -8.46
C TRP A 179 -9.34 -11.68 -7.43
N GLY A 180 -8.33 -12.53 -7.70
CA GLY A 180 -7.88 -13.57 -6.77
C GLY A 180 -7.47 -13.01 -5.41
N GLU A 181 -6.76 -11.89 -5.38
CA GLU A 181 -6.44 -11.17 -4.13
C GLU A 181 -7.71 -10.67 -3.42
N GLN A 182 -8.61 -10.08 -4.18
CA GLN A 182 -9.84 -9.49 -3.62
C GLN A 182 -10.75 -10.54 -2.97
N ILE A 183 -10.93 -11.72 -3.58
CA ILE A 183 -11.81 -12.78 -3.03
C ILE A 183 -11.21 -13.49 -1.81
N GLN A 184 -9.89 -13.38 -1.59
CA GLN A 184 -9.22 -13.94 -0.42
C GLN A 184 -9.39 -13.08 0.83
N THR A 185 -9.79 -11.81 0.67
CA THR A 185 -10.01 -10.89 1.80
C THR A 185 -11.44 -11.01 2.31
N ASP A 186 -11.61 -11.20 3.62
CA ASP A 186 -12.92 -11.20 4.25
C ASP A 186 -13.68 -9.89 3.93
N PRO A 187 -14.92 -9.96 3.48
CA PRO A 187 -15.71 -8.77 3.17
C PRO A 187 -15.81 -7.76 4.32
N ARG A 188 -15.75 -8.21 5.58
CA ARG A 188 -15.75 -7.33 6.77
C ARG A 188 -14.52 -6.47 6.82
N VAL A 189 -13.35 -7.05 6.52
CA VAL A 189 -12.07 -6.33 6.45
C VAL A 189 -12.13 -5.27 5.36
N ARG A 190 -12.54 -5.65 4.15
CA ARG A 190 -12.65 -4.70 3.04
C ARG A 190 -13.64 -3.57 3.31
N TRP A 191 -14.79 -3.88 3.91
CA TRP A 191 -15.75 -2.85 4.31
C TRP A 191 -15.15 -1.90 5.35
N GLY A 192 -14.46 -2.45 6.37
CA GLY A 192 -13.77 -1.67 7.39
C GLY A 192 -12.73 -0.72 6.81
N ASP A 193 -11.93 -1.19 5.84
CA ASP A 193 -10.94 -0.36 5.13
C ASP A 193 -11.59 0.80 4.36
N LEU A 194 -12.69 0.53 3.65
CA LEU A 194 -13.42 1.56 2.93
C LEU A 194 -14.00 2.61 3.89
N VAL A 195 -14.47 2.18 5.07
CA VAL A 195 -14.91 3.10 6.14
C VAL A 195 -13.72 3.92 6.64
N ALA A 196 -12.56 3.30 6.94
CA ALA A 196 -11.36 4.01 7.37
C ALA A 196 -10.88 5.03 6.32
N CYS A 197 -10.92 4.65 5.03
CA CYS A 197 -10.61 5.57 3.92
C CYS A 197 -11.61 6.72 3.83
N SER A 198 -12.91 6.48 4.02
CA SER A 198 -13.93 7.53 3.95
C SER A 198 -13.83 8.59 5.06
N GLN A 199 -13.20 8.23 6.17
CA GLN A 199 -13.05 9.10 7.35
C GLN A 199 -11.73 9.88 7.38
N VAL A 200 -10.73 9.46 6.61
CA VAL A 200 -9.43 10.13 6.63
C VAL A 200 -9.47 11.44 5.85
N ASP A 201 -8.93 12.49 6.46
CA ASP A 201 -8.65 13.76 5.80
C ASP A 201 -7.30 14.32 6.30
N LEU A 202 -6.30 14.24 5.43
CA LEU A 202 -4.93 14.69 5.72
C LEU A 202 -4.59 16.00 5.01
N ARG A 203 -5.53 16.61 4.27
CA ARG A 203 -5.28 17.74 3.36
C ARG A 203 -4.65 18.95 4.04
N ASP A 204 -4.99 19.22 5.30
CA ASP A 204 -4.45 20.34 6.08
C ASP A 204 -3.13 19.99 6.79
N ARG A 205 -2.72 18.73 6.76
CA ARG A 205 -1.57 18.22 7.50
C ARG A 205 -0.38 17.82 6.62
N ILE A 206 -0.63 17.41 5.37
CA ILE A 206 0.41 16.88 4.48
C ILE A 206 1.51 17.88 4.11
N SER A 207 1.23 19.19 4.22
CA SER A 207 2.25 20.23 4.07
C SER A 207 3.38 20.18 5.11
N ARG A 208 3.17 19.44 6.21
CA ARG A 208 4.17 19.19 7.27
C ARG A 208 5.09 18.01 6.94
N ILE A 209 4.84 17.30 5.86
CA ILE A 209 5.72 16.21 5.41
C ILE A 209 6.94 16.84 4.75
N GLU A 210 8.11 16.65 5.36
CA GLU A 210 9.42 17.17 4.90
C GLU A 210 10.31 16.07 4.33
N LYS A 211 9.75 14.88 4.09
CA LYS A 211 10.50 13.73 3.58
C LYS A 211 10.58 13.75 2.06
N PRO A 212 11.73 13.35 1.46
CA PRO A 212 11.76 13.10 0.04
C PRO A 212 10.58 12.24 -0.38
N THR A 213 9.82 12.67 -1.37
CA THR A 213 8.58 12.01 -1.76
C THR A 213 8.49 11.86 -3.28
N LEU A 214 8.30 10.63 -3.75
CA LEU A 214 7.88 10.32 -5.11
C LEU A 214 6.40 9.93 -5.10
N ILE A 215 5.64 10.55 -6.01
CA ILE A 215 4.22 10.27 -6.22
C ILE A 215 4.10 9.63 -7.60
N LEU A 216 3.43 8.48 -7.68
CA LEU A 216 3.12 7.79 -8.94
C LEU A 216 1.61 7.67 -9.09
N ALA A 217 1.08 8.13 -10.23
CA ALA A 217 -0.35 8.07 -10.55
C ALA A 217 -0.57 7.37 -11.89
N GLY A 218 -1.59 6.56 -12.00
CA GLY A 218 -2.03 6.04 -13.31
C GLY A 218 -2.82 7.11 -14.07
N ALA A 219 -2.53 7.28 -15.37
CA ALA A 219 -3.23 8.27 -16.20
C ALA A 219 -4.74 7.97 -16.32
N ASP A 220 -5.11 6.69 -16.23
CA ASP A 220 -6.49 6.19 -16.36
C ASP A 220 -7.10 5.84 -14.97
N ASP A 221 -6.50 6.27 -13.86
CA ASP A 221 -7.01 5.98 -12.52
C ASP A 221 -8.31 6.76 -12.26
N THR A 222 -9.42 6.05 -12.11
CA THR A 222 -10.73 6.61 -11.80
C THR A 222 -11.06 6.56 -10.30
N ILE A 223 -10.23 5.88 -9.48
CA ILE A 223 -10.44 5.73 -8.04
C ILE A 223 -9.72 6.83 -7.27
N THR A 224 -8.45 7.08 -7.62
CA THR A 224 -7.67 8.23 -7.17
C THR A 224 -7.10 8.94 -8.41
N PRO A 225 -7.91 9.78 -9.06
CA PRO A 225 -7.53 10.42 -10.31
C PRO A 225 -6.22 11.20 -10.22
N PRO A 226 -5.50 11.42 -11.34
CA PRO A 226 -4.25 12.20 -11.35
C PRO A 226 -4.33 13.55 -10.65
N ALA A 227 -5.51 14.17 -10.59
CA ALA A 227 -5.75 15.41 -9.85
C ALA A 227 -5.43 15.30 -8.35
N GLU A 228 -5.66 14.13 -7.73
CA GLU A 228 -5.29 13.88 -6.35
C GLU A 228 -3.76 13.85 -6.18
N ALA A 229 -3.06 13.24 -7.12
CA ALA A 229 -1.59 13.21 -7.13
C ALA A 229 -0.99 14.62 -7.32
N GLU A 230 -1.58 15.45 -8.19
CA GLU A 230 -1.21 16.86 -8.33
C GLU A 230 -1.48 17.66 -7.04
N SER A 231 -2.58 17.38 -6.36
CA SER A 231 -2.88 17.99 -5.06
C SER A 231 -1.82 17.60 -4.01
N LEU A 232 -1.40 16.34 -3.94
CA LEU A 232 -0.32 15.89 -3.06
C LEU A 232 1.00 16.60 -3.39
N LYS A 233 1.39 16.64 -4.68
CA LYS A 233 2.60 17.30 -5.15
C LYS A 233 2.62 18.78 -4.79
N SER A 234 1.49 19.46 -4.92
CA SER A 234 1.40 20.90 -4.64
C SER A 234 1.59 21.23 -3.16
N LYS A 235 1.27 20.29 -2.26
CA LYS A 235 1.30 20.50 -0.80
C LYS A 235 2.52 19.90 -0.10
N ILE A 236 3.07 18.80 -0.60
CA ILE A 236 4.27 18.17 -0.02
C ILE A 236 5.51 18.81 -0.64
N LYS A 237 6.26 19.55 0.16
CA LYS A 237 7.44 20.31 -0.29
C LYS A 237 8.48 19.38 -0.93
N GLY A 238 8.87 19.67 -2.17
CA GLY A 238 9.89 18.90 -2.90
C GLY A 238 9.40 17.55 -3.44
N ALA A 239 8.11 17.25 -3.35
CA ALA A 239 7.56 16.04 -3.93
C ALA A 239 7.66 16.04 -5.47
N ARG A 240 8.00 14.89 -6.03
CA ARG A 240 8.02 14.64 -7.47
C ARG A 240 6.78 13.82 -7.84
N LEU A 241 6.22 14.10 -9.00
CA LEU A 241 5.08 13.36 -9.55
C LEU A 241 5.47 12.81 -10.92
N GLU A 242 5.18 11.54 -11.12
CA GLU A 242 5.21 10.88 -12.43
C GLU A 242 3.82 10.27 -12.70
N VAL A 243 3.23 10.62 -13.83
CA VAL A 243 1.96 10.07 -14.30
C VAL A 243 2.28 8.95 -15.30
N VAL A 244 1.85 7.73 -14.99
CA VAL A 244 2.13 6.53 -15.76
C VAL A 244 1.04 6.35 -16.83
N PRO A 245 1.39 6.41 -18.12
CA PRO A 245 0.43 6.21 -19.19
C PRO A 245 -0.06 4.76 -19.25
N ASP A 246 -1.27 4.57 -19.76
CA ASP A 246 -1.89 3.23 -19.93
C ASP A 246 -1.95 2.43 -18.59
N ALA A 247 -2.18 3.12 -17.47
CA ALA A 247 -2.28 2.53 -16.14
C ALA A 247 -3.46 3.12 -15.39
N GLY A 248 -4.20 2.28 -14.68
CA GLY A 248 -5.26 2.66 -13.75
C GLY A 248 -4.77 2.69 -12.31
N HIS A 249 -5.67 2.37 -11.40
CA HIS A 249 -5.41 2.35 -9.95
C HIS A 249 -4.37 1.31 -9.53
N ARG A 250 -4.26 0.20 -10.28
CA ARG A 250 -3.34 -0.91 -9.99
C ARG A 250 -2.04 -0.80 -10.78
N LEU A 251 -1.52 0.42 -10.99
CA LEU A 251 -0.33 0.67 -11.82
C LEU A 251 0.90 -0.15 -11.41
N THR A 252 1.02 -0.58 -10.17
CA THR A 252 2.10 -1.47 -9.69
C THR A 252 2.10 -2.83 -10.40
N THR A 253 0.93 -3.33 -10.78
CA THR A 253 0.76 -4.61 -11.49
C THR A 253 0.46 -4.41 -12.98
N GLU A 254 -0.16 -3.28 -13.36
CA GLU A 254 -0.45 -2.97 -14.76
C GLU A 254 0.81 -2.58 -15.54
N ARG A 255 1.69 -1.77 -14.93
CA ARG A 255 2.88 -1.20 -15.54
C ARG A 255 4.13 -1.31 -14.65
N PRO A 256 4.48 -2.52 -14.17
CA PRO A 256 5.72 -2.71 -13.41
C PRO A 256 6.96 -2.30 -14.20
N ASP A 257 6.91 -2.38 -15.54
CA ASP A 257 7.95 -1.94 -16.47
C ASP A 257 8.27 -0.44 -16.39
N VAL A 258 7.34 0.38 -15.92
CA VAL A 258 7.51 1.83 -15.72
C VAL A 258 7.68 2.16 -14.23
N VAL A 259 6.87 1.55 -13.38
CA VAL A 259 6.85 1.83 -11.95
C VAL A 259 8.17 1.45 -11.26
N ASN A 260 8.71 0.26 -11.57
CA ASN A 260 9.92 -0.21 -10.90
C ASN A 260 11.16 0.65 -11.22
N PRO A 261 11.45 1.01 -12.49
CA PRO A 261 12.54 1.93 -12.80
C PRO A 261 12.39 3.31 -12.16
N ALA A 262 11.17 3.85 -12.07
CA ALA A 262 10.90 5.12 -11.41
C ALA A 262 11.23 5.06 -9.91
N ILE A 263 10.85 3.96 -9.24
CA ILE A 263 11.18 3.71 -7.84
C ILE A 263 12.70 3.57 -7.66
N GLU A 264 13.37 2.74 -8.47
CA GLU A 264 14.83 2.55 -8.38
C GLU A 264 15.58 3.87 -8.55
N LYS A 265 15.24 4.65 -9.58
CA LYS A 265 15.83 5.97 -9.80
C LYS A 265 15.65 6.88 -8.59
N PHE A 266 14.47 6.92 -8.00
CA PHE A 266 14.22 7.71 -6.80
C PHE A 266 15.06 7.23 -5.62
N LEU A 267 15.17 5.92 -5.41
CA LEU A 267 15.97 5.34 -4.32
C LEU A 267 17.47 5.64 -4.47
N ASP A 268 17.98 5.65 -5.71
CA ASP A 268 19.38 5.98 -6.00
C ASP A 268 19.73 7.44 -5.68
N GLU A 269 18.78 8.35 -5.81
CA GLU A 269 18.94 9.78 -5.53
C GLU A 269 18.81 10.15 -4.04
N LEU A 270 18.29 9.25 -3.20
CA LEU A 270 18.23 9.47 -1.75
C LEU A 270 19.64 9.46 -1.14
N ARG A 271 19.95 10.49 -0.39
CA ARG A 271 21.22 10.61 0.37
C ARG A 271 21.19 9.84 1.68
#